data_4234810abddb69ad0d483615611c6adf
#
_entry.id   4234810abddb69ad0d483615611c6adf
#
_cell.length_a   1.000
_cell.length_b   1.000
_cell.length_c   1.000
_cell.angle_alpha   90.00
_cell.angle_beta   90.00
_cell.angle_gamma   90.00
#
_symmetry.space_group_name_H-M   'P 1'
#
loop_
_entity.id
_entity.type
_entity.pdbx_description
1 polymer ?
#
loop_
_entity_poly.entity_id
_entity_poly.type
_entity_poly.pdbx_seq_one_letter_code
_entity_poly.pdbx_strand_id
1 'polypeptide(L)'
;SLVFDTVEDKKIATRNRAKGGLFYGRRGTLTHFSLQEAMCELEGGAGCALFPCGAAAVANTILAFVEQGDHILMTNTAYEPSQDFCTKILSRLGVTTGWFDPLIGEGIAELIQPNTRIVFLESPGSITMEVHDVPAIVKAVRSKAPEAIIMIDNTWAAGVLFKALEFDIDISIQAATKYLIGHSDGMIGTAVSNARCWDQLRENAYLMGQMVDADTAYMTSRGIRTLGVRLRQHHESSLKVAEWLAQHPQVERVNHPALPGSKGHEFWQRDFTGSSGLFSFVLKKRLNNDELAQYLDNFTLFSMAYSWGGFESLILPNQPEQIAALRPGGEVDFSGTLIRLHIGLENVDDLIADLSAGFERIV
;
A
#
# COMPACT_ATOMS: atom_id res chain seq x y z
N SER A 1 16.48 -12.67 26.37
CA SER A 1 17.56 -11.67 26.33
C SER A 1 18.72 -12.21 25.53
N LEU A 2 19.42 -11.30 24.82
CA LEU A 2 20.71 -11.63 24.21
C LEU A 2 21.79 -11.58 25.29
N VAL A 3 22.62 -12.59 25.36
CA VAL A 3 23.72 -12.69 26.29
C VAL A 3 25.06 -12.69 25.53
N PHE A 4 26.10 -12.23 26.17
CA PHE A 4 27.46 -12.19 25.62
C PHE A 4 28.39 -13.01 26.52
N ASP A 5 29.17 -13.89 25.95
CA ASP A 5 30.07 -14.76 26.71
C ASP A 5 31.26 -13.99 27.26
N THR A 6 31.70 -12.95 26.54
CA THR A 6 32.84 -12.15 26.95
C THR A 6 32.59 -10.64 26.89
N VAL A 7 33.39 -9.86 27.61
CA VAL A 7 33.40 -8.38 27.53
C VAL A 7 33.74 -7.90 26.12
N GLU A 8 34.62 -8.62 25.40
CA GLU A 8 34.99 -8.26 24.04
C GLU A 8 33.81 -8.48 23.07
N ASP A 9 33.08 -9.58 23.18
CA ASP A 9 31.88 -9.84 22.38
C ASP A 9 30.83 -8.72 22.59
N LYS A 10 30.61 -8.30 23.85
CA LYS A 10 29.74 -7.17 24.15
C LYS A 10 30.23 -5.88 23.48
N LYS A 11 31.52 -5.59 23.49
CA LYS A 11 32.08 -4.40 22.85
C LYS A 11 31.91 -4.45 21.33
N ILE A 12 32.16 -5.61 20.72
CA ILE A 12 31.97 -5.84 19.28
C ILE A 12 30.50 -5.62 18.90
N ALA A 13 29.58 -6.23 19.64
CA ALA A 13 28.13 -6.05 19.42
C ALA A 13 27.74 -4.57 19.55
N THR A 14 28.26 -3.86 20.55
CA THR A 14 27.97 -2.43 20.75
C THR A 14 28.45 -1.57 19.56
N ARG A 15 29.66 -1.84 19.06
CA ARG A 15 30.25 -1.13 17.89
C ARG A 15 29.43 -1.39 16.61
N ASN A 16 28.90 -2.60 16.47
CA ASN A 16 28.15 -3.04 15.29
C ASN A 16 26.62 -2.95 15.42
N ARG A 17 26.10 -2.35 16.50
CA ARG A 17 24.66 -2.31 16.81
C ARG A 17 23.76 -1.74 15.69
N ALA A 18 24.32 -0.97 14.79
CA ALA A 18 23.63 -0.38 13.64
C ALA A 18 23.81 -1.17 12.34
N LYS A 19 24.58 -2.29 12.35
CA LYS A 19 24.95 -3.07 11.16
C LYS A 19 24.22 -4.41 11.06
N GLY A 20 23.02 -4.54 11.67
CA GLY A 20 22.24 -5.79 11.63
C GLY A 20 22.83 -6.93 12.46
N GLY A 21 23.66 -6.63 13.46
CA GLY A 21 24.21 -7.60 14.39
C GLY A 21 23.38 -7.76 15.66
N LEU A 22 23.49 -8.92 16.31
CA LEU A 22 22.85 -9.19 17.59
C LEU A 22 23.40 -8.24 18.67
N PHE A 23 22.55 -7.44 19.26
CA PHE A 23 22.92 -6.47 20.29
C PHE A 23 21.88 -6.38 21.42
N TYR A 24 20.62 -6.11 21.07
CA TYR A 24 19.50 -5.96 22.00
C TYR A 24 18.20 -6.33 21.29
N GLY A 25 17.32 -7.11 21.93
CA GLY A 25 16.14 -7.72 21.29
C GLY A 25 15.25 -6.74 20.52
N ARG A 26 15.05 -5.49 21.03
CA ARG A 26 14.30 -4.47 20.31
C ARG A 26 14.92 -4.08 18.96
N ARG A 27 16.22 -4.27 18.77
CA ARG A 27 16.90 -4.03 17.48
C ARG A 27 16.85 -5.22 16.53
N GLY A 28 16.18 -6.27 16.91
CA GLY A 28 15.97 -7.46 16.11
C GLY A 28 16.83 -8.65 16.54
N THR A 29 16.50 -9.79 15.99
CA THR A 29 17.16 -11.07 16.09
C THR A 29 17.45 -11.60 14.69
N LEU A 30 18.07 -12.76 14.56
CA LEU A 30 18.35 -13.37 13.25
C LEU A 30 17.07 -13.56 12.40
N THR A 31 15.93 -13.83 13.04
CA THR A 31 14.65 -13.93 12.34
C THR A 31 14.25 -12.61 11.68
N HIS A 32 14.41 -11.49 12.39
CA HIS A 32 14.14 -10.16 11.84
C HIS A 32 15.12 -9.80 10.72
N PHE A 33 16.40 -10.05 10.93
CA PHE A 33 17.45 -9.73 9.93
C PHE A 33 17.23 -10.51 8.64
N SER A 34 16.84 -11.81 8.74
CA SER A 34 16.52 -12.63 7.58
C SER A 34 15.31 -12.08 6.80
N LEU A 35 14.28 -11.59 7.49
CA LEU A 35 13.15 -10.92 6.83
C LEU A 35 13.59 -9.61 6.16
N GLN A 36 14.37 -8.78 6.86
CA GLN A 36 14.89 -7.52 6.31
C GLN A 36 15.74 -7.73 5.06
N GLU A 37 16.61 -8.74 5.06
CA GLU A 37 17.41 -9.14 3.90
C GLU A 37 16.50 -9.62 2.74
N ALA A 38 15.49 -10.45 3.03
CA ALA A 38 14.55 -10.92 2.03
C ALA A 38 13.77 -9.76 1.40
N MET A 39 13.37 -8.76 2.19
CA MET A 39 12.68 -7.57 1.68
C MET A 39 13.60 -6.69 0.84
N CYS A 40 14.86 -6.53 1.25
CA CYS A 40 15.86 -5.80 0.46
C CYS A 40 16.08 -6.47 -0.89
N GLU A 41 16.24 -7.79 -0.92
CA GLU A 41 16.39 -8.55 -2.17
C GLU A 41 15.13 -8.46 -3.05
N LEU A 42 13.96 -8.56 -2.42
CA LEU A 42 12.69 -8.48 -3.13
C LEU A 42 12.47 -7.13 -3.82
N GLU A 43 12.81 -6.02 -3.18
CA GLU A 43 12.53 -4.67 -3.66
C GLU A 43 13.77 -3.93 -4.21
N GLY A 44 14.95 -4.52 -4.13
CA GLY A 44 16.20 -3.91 -4.61
C GLY A 44 16.74 -2.80 -3.69
N GLY A 45 16.47 -2.87 -2.37
CA GLY A 45 16.83 -1.84 -1.42
C GLY A 45 18.17 -2.03 -0.71
N ALA A 46 18.68 -0.96 -0.09
CA ALA A 46 19.86 -0.96 0.73
C ALA A 46 19.60 -1.36 2.19
N GLY A 47 18.34 -1.24 2.63
CA GLY A 47 17.92 -1.65 3.96
C GLY A 47 16.40 -1.63 4.11
N CYS A 48 15.91 -2.42 5.07
CA CYS A 48 14.49 -2.55 5.41
C CYS A 48 14.26 -2.29 6.90
N ALA A 49 13.38 -1.35 7.23
CA ALA A 49 12.85 -1.14 8.57
C ALA A 49 11.54 -1.89 8.76
N LEU A 50 11.35 -2.47 9.96
CA LEU A 50 10.14 -3.22 10.34
C LEU A 50 9.31 -2.42 11.35
N PHE A 51 7.99 -2.46 11.19
CA PHE A 51 7.02 -1.71 11.99
C PHE A 51 5.87 -2.62 12.43
N PRO A 52 5.15 -2.30 13.53
CA PRO A 52 4.08 -3.15 14.03
C PRO A 52 2.85 -3.23 13.10
N CYS A 53 2.70 -2.28 12.17
CA CYS A 53 1.64 -2.28 11.15
C CYS A 53 1.98 -1.32 10.00
N GLY A 54 1.18 -1.38 8.92
CA GLY A 54 1.36 -0.50 7.76
C GLY A 54 1.25 1.00 8.10
N ALA A 55 0.26 1.38 8.91
CA ALA A 55 0.10 2.78 9.32
C ALA A 55 1.32 3.30 10.12
N ALA A 56 1.91 2.45 10.98
CA ALA A 56 3.14 2.77 11.68
C ALA A 56 4.32 2.92 10.71
N ALA A 57 4.39 2.08 9.68
CA ALA A 57 5.42 2.19 8.65
C ALA A 57 5.32 3.52 7.90
N VAL A 58 4.13 3.91 7.43
CA VAL A 58 3.92 5.20 6.76
C VAL A 58 4.26 6.36 7.69
N ALA A 59 3.65 6.43 8.87
CA ALA A 59 3.81 7.55 9.80
C ALA A 59 5.27 7.75 10.23
N ASN A 60 5.96 6.67 10.61
CA ASN A 60 7.35 6.78 11.08
C ASN A 60 8.35 7.00 9.94
N THR A 61 8.06 6.51 8.74
CA THR A 61 8.88 6.81 7.56
C THR A 61 8.80 8.28 7.19
N ILE A 62 7.61 8.87 7.19
CA ILE A 62 7.43 10.31 6.97
C ILE A 62 8.15 11.13 8.06
N LEU A 63 7.92 10.79 9.35
CA LEU A 63 8.56 11.48 10.48
C LEU A 63 10.09 11.43 10.44
N ALA A 64 10.67 10.42 9.80
CA ALA A 64 12.12 10.32 9.68
C ALA A 64 12.73 11.45 8.84
N PHE A 65 11.96 12.12 7.97
CA PHE A 65 12.48 13.04 6.97
C PHE A 65 11.86 14.44 6.99
N VAL A 66 10.95 14.74 7.91
CA VAL A 66 10.33 16.06 8.03
C VAL A 66 10.72 16.78 9.30
N GLU A 67 10.77 18.09 9.20
CA GLU A 67 10.97 19.03 10.31
C GLU A 67 9.88 20.12 10.29
N GLN A 68 9.82 20.92 11.36
CA GLN A 68 8.90 22.05 11.41
C GLN A 68 9.17 23.03 10.26
N GLY A 69 8.13 23.38 9.52
CA GLY A 69 8.19 24.26 8.36
C GLY A 69 8.29 23.54 7.03
N ASP A 70 8.45 22.22 7.03
CA ASP A 70 8.47 21.43 5.78
C ASP A 70 7.09 21.30 5.15
N HIS A 71 7.09 21.01 3.86
CA HIS A 71 5.92 20.72 3.05
C HIS A 71 5.99 19.30 2.47
N ILE A 72 4.85 18.61 2.48
CA ILE A 72 4.64 17.30 1.85
C ILE A 72 3.66 17.48 0.70
N LEU A 73 3.97 16.92 -0.47
CA LEU A 73 3.01 16.68 -1.54
C LEU A 73 2.56 15.21 -1.47
N MET A 74 1.26 14.98 -1.26
CA MET A 74 0.67 13.65 -1.17
C MET A 74 -0.41 13.47 -2.24
N THR A 75 -0.45 12.29 -2.87
CA THR A 75 -1.58 11.98 -3.75
C THR A 75 -2.89 12.03 -2.98
N ASN A 76 -3.92 12.63 -3.57
CA ASN A 76 -5.24 12.71 -2.95
C ASN A 76 -5.99 11.36 -2.95
N THR A 77 -5.39 10.32 -3.55
CA THR A 77 -5.86 8.94 -3.53
C THR A 77 -5.12 8.06 -2.51
N ALA A 78 -4.31 8.64 -1.64
CA ALA A 78 -3.63 7.90 -0.58
C ALA A 78 -4.62 7.29 0.42
N TYR A 79 -4.21 6.21 1.06
CA TYR A 79 -4.95 5.55 2.13
C TYR A 79 -5.34 6.53 3.25
N GLU A 80 -6.62 6.52 3.67
CA GLU A 80 -7.19 7.49 4.63
C GLU A 80 -6.32 7.71 5.88
N PRO A 81 -5.85 6.69 6.61
CA PRO A 81 -4.98 6.90 7.77
C PRO A 81 -3.67 7.63 7.46
N SER A 82 -3.15 7.52 6.23
CA SER A 82 -1.97 8.29 5.81
C SER A 82 -2.31 9.77 5.63
N GLN A 83 -3.47 10.07 5.04
CA GLN A 83 -4.01 11.43 4.94
C GLN A 83 -4.28 12.04 6.33
N ASP A 84 -4.93 11.27 7.20
CA ASP A 84 -5.26 11.66 8.57
C ASP A 84 -4.00 11.93 9.41
N PHE A 85 -2.97 11.13 9.25
CA PHE A 85 -1.68 11.38 9.89
C PHE A 85 -1.11 12.73 9.49
N CYS A 86 -1.11 13.05 8.20
CA CYS A 86 -0.61 14.32 7.70
C CYS A 86 -1.45 15.51 8.18
N THR A 87 -2.77 15.41 8.13
CA THR A 87 -3.68 16.51 8.46
C THR A 87 -3.88 16.71 9.96
N LYS A 88 -3.86 15.63 10.76
CA LYS A 88 -4.20 15.67 12.20
C LYS A 88 -2.97 15.66 13.11
N ILE A 89 -1.87 15.03 12.69
CA ILE A 89 -0.66 14.91 13.51
C ILE A 89 0.45 15.85 13.00
N LEU A 90 0.84 15.73 11.73
CA LEU A 90 1.95 16.53 11.19
C LEU A 90 1.64 18.02 11.17
N SER A 91 0.39 18.42 10.91
CA SER A 91 -0.03 19.83 11.01
C SER A 91 0.23 20.43 12.40
N ARG A 92 0.09 19.66 13.47
CA ARG A 92 0.42 20.09 14.84
C ARG A 92 1.93 20.24 15.07
N LEU A 93 2.75 19.58 14.26
CA LEU A 93 4.21 19.67 14.29
C LEU A 93 4.73 20.75 13.35
N GLY A 94 3.83 21.52 12.72
CA GLY A 94 4.18 22.62 11.82
C GLY A 94 4.59 22.18 10.42
N VAL A 95 4.24 20.95 10.00
CA VAL A 95 4.42 20.45 8.63
C VAL A 95 3.13 20.67 7.85
N THR A 96 3.23 21.20 6.64
CA THR A 96 2.08 21.43 5.76
C THR A 96 1.96 20.32 4.72
N THR A 97 0.73 20.04 4.28
CA THR A 97 0.45 19.01 3.26
C THR A 97 -0.32 19.62 2.11
N GLY A 98 0.23 19.51 0.90
CA GLY A 98 -0.45 19.76 -0.36
C GLY A 98 -0.90 18.44 -1.00
N TRP A 99 -1.94 18.52 -1.81
CA TRP A 99 -2.54 17.37 -2.47
C TRP A 99 -2.40 17.46 -3.97
N PHE A 100 -2.23 16.32 -4.64
CA PHE A 100 -2.19 16.27 -6.09
C PHE A 100 -3.07 15.15 -6.64
N ASP A 101 -3.55 15.38 -7.86
CA ASP A 101 -4.33 14.39 -8.62
C ASP A 101 -3.42 13.21 -9.03
N PRO A 102 -3.85 11.95 -8.92
CA PRO A 102 -3.06 10.78 -9.27
C PRO A 102 -2.61 10.76 -10.74
N LEU A 103 -3.33 11.44 -11.64
CA LEU A 103 -3.03 11.50 -13.06
C LEU A 103 -2.26 12.76 -13.48
N ILE A 104 -1.74 13.54 -12.52
CA ILE A 104 -1.06 14.82 -12.77
C ILE A 104 0.20 14.71 -13.63
N GLY A 105 0.89 13.57 -13.59
CA GLY A 105 2.14 13.37 -14.34
C GLY A 105 3.19 14.47 -14.10
N GLU A 106 3.78 15.02 -15.17
CA GLU A 106 4.78 16.08 -15.08
C GLU A 106 4.25 17.38 -14.46
N GLY A 107 2.93 17.61 -14.45
CA GLY A 107 2.28 18.79 -13.85
C GLY A 107 2.54 18.94 -12.35
N ILE A 108 2.98 17.89 -11.66
CA ILE A 108 3.37 17.95 -10.26
C ILE A 108 4.46 19.00 -9.98
N ALA A 109 5.28 19.34 -10.98
CA ALA A 109 6.33 20.35 -10.87
C ALA A 109 5.80 21.73 -10.43
N GLU A 110 4.56 22.08 -10.78
CA GLU A 110 3.94 23.35 -10.42
C GLU A 110 3.48 23.41 -8.96
N LEU A 111 3.30 22.26 -8.33
CA LEU A 111 2.90 22.16 -6.93
C LEU A 111 4.09 22.10 -5.96
N ILE A 112 5.30 21.90 -6.47
CA ILE A 112 6.53 21.83 -5.67
C ILE A 112 6.88 23.20 -5.13
N GLN A 113 6.96 23.31 -3.82
CA GLN A 113 7.35 24.53 -3.09
C GLN A 113 8.85 24.46 -2.70
N PRO A 114 9.50 25.58 -2.37
CA PRO A 114 10.91 25.59 -1.95
C PRO A 114 11.20 24.72 -0.71
N ASN A 115 10.20 24.53 0.14
CA ASN A 115 10.25 23.70 1.35
C ASN A 115 9.58 22.31 1.18
N THR A 116 9.29 21.90 -0.06
CA THR A 116 8.78 20.52 -0.31
C THR A 116 9.86 19.52 0.02
N ARG A 117 9.63 18.76 1.08
CA ARG A 117 10.57 17.75 1.59
C ARG A 117 10.23 16.35 1.14
N ILE A 118 8.94 16.02 1.04
CA ILE A 118 8.46 14.69 0.67
C ILE A 118 7.45 14.80 -0.47
N VAL A 119 7.53 13.87 -1.42
CA VAL A 119 6.47 13.55 -2.38
C VAL A 119 6.02 12.12 -2.09
N PHE A 120 4.75 11.95 -1.71
CA PHE A 120 4.18 10.68 -1.29
C PHE A 120 3.18 10.17 -2.34
N LEU A 121 3.47 8.99 -2.89
CA LEU A 121 2.70 8.30 -3.91
C LEU A 121 1.95 7.11 -3.30
N GLU A 122 0.86 6.72 -3.93
CA GLU A 122 0.20 5.43 -3.75
C GLU A 122 -0.39 5.01 -5.10
N SER A 123 0.15 3.98 -5.71
CA SER A 123 -0.25 3.56 -7.06
C SER A 123 -0.33 2.03 -7.15
N PRO A 124 -1.52 1.49 -7.50
CA PRO A 124 -2.80 2.19 -7.73
C PRO A 124 -3.33 2.90 -6.48
N GLY A 125 -4.12 3.97 -6.69
CA GLY A 125 -4.73 4.74 -5.62
C GLY A 125 -5.73 3.94 -4.80
N SER A 126 -5.86 4.27 -3.53
CA SER A 126 -6.78 3.61 -2.59
C SER A 126 -8.23 3.69 -3.08
N ILE A 127 -8.94 2.57 -3.09
CA ILE A 127 -10.35 2.36 -3.45
C ILE A 127 -10.65 2.52 -4.95
N THR A 128 -10.26 3.62 -5.59
CA THR A 128 -10.64 3.97 -6.96
C THR A 128 -9.63 3.55 -8.03
N MET A 129 -8.46 3.07 -7.60
CA MET A 129 -7.47 2.33 -8.41
C MET A 129 -6.82 3.10 -9.58
N GLU A 130 -6.74 4.43 -9.52
CA GLU A 130 -5.99 5.21 -10.50
C GLU A 130 -4.50 4.86 -10.45
N VAL A 131 -3.89 4.64 -11.61
CA VAL A 131 -2.45 4.35 -11.72
C VAL A 131 -1.70 5.60 -12.13
N HIS A 132 -0.65 5.93 -11.39
CA HIS A 132 0.16 7.12 -11.62
C HIS A 132 1.13 6.92 -12.80
N ASP A 133 1.45 8.00 -13.52
CA ASP A 133 2.64 8.06 -14.37
C ASP A 133 3.88 8.31 -13.49
N VAL A 134 4.32 7.24 -12.81
CA VAL A 134 5.42 7.33 -11.84
C VAL A 134 6.71 7.88 -12.47
N PRO A 135 7.18 7.41 -13.64
CA PRO A 135 8.37 7.96 -14.27
C PRO A 135 8.28 9.45 -14.56
N ALA A 136 7.11 9.96 -15.03
CA ALA A 136 6.92 11.37 -15.29
C ALA A 136 6.95 12.21 -14.01
N ILE A 137 6.27 11.75 -12.95
CA ILE A 137 6.28 12.37 -11.62
C ILE A 137 7.70 12.42 -11.07
N VAL A 138 8.42 11.30 -11.04
CA VAL A 138 9.78 11.23 -10.50
C VAL A 138 10.72 12.16 -11.25
N LYS A 139 10.69 12.15 -12.58
CA LYS A 139 11.50 13.05 -13.43
C LYS A 139 11.24 14.52 -13.10
N ALA A 140 9.98 14.91 -12.96
CA ALA A 140 9.58 16.27 -12.63
C ALA A 140 10.07 16.68 -11.22
N VAL A 141 9.91 15.80 -10.22
CA VAL A 141 10.38 16.03 -8.85
C VAL A 141 11.91 16.14 -8.81
N ARG A 142 12.63 15.24 -9.44
CA ARG A 142 14.12 15.26 -9.45
C ARG A 142 14.67 16.51 -10.14
N SER A 143 13.98 17.00 -11.17
CA SER A 143 14.36 18.23 -11.85
C SER A 143 14.14 19.48 -11.00
N LYS A 144 13.04 19.54 -10.23
CA LYS A 144 12.59 20.74 -9.51
C LYS A 144 13.09 20.79 -8.06
N ALA A 145 13.11 19.63 -7.40
CA ALA A 145 13.52 19.47 -6.01
C ALA A 145 14.32 18.15 -5.84
N PRO A 146 15.59 18.11 -6.32
CA PRO A 146 16.41 16.88 -6.33
C PRO A 146 16.63 16.28 -4.94
N GLU A 147 16.57 17.10 -3.89
CA GLU A 147 16.73 16.65 -2.51
C GLU A 147 15.42 16.14 -1.86
N ALA A 148 14.27 16.35 -2.48
CA ALA A 148 13.02 15.81 -1.97
C ALA A 148 13.05 14.28 -1.93
N ILE A 149 12.47 13.71 -0.88
CA ILE A 149 12.34 12.27 -0.71
C ILE A 149 11.05 11.80 -1.38
N ILE A 150 11.17 10.88 -2.33
CA ILE A 150 10.02 10.28 -2.98
C ILE A 150 9.71 8.96 -2.29
N MET A 151 8.50 8.85 -1.74
CA MET A 151 7.99 7.66 -1.06
C MET A 151 6.77 7.13 -1.79
N ILE A 152 6.58 5.82 -1.75
CA ILE A 152 5.38 5.17 -2.28
C ILE A 152 4.84 4.15 -1.30
N ASP A 153 3.53 4.17 -1.07
CA ASP A 153 2.83 3.00 -0.56
C ASP A 153 2.67 1.99 -1.71
N ASN A 154 3.43 0.91 -1.62
CA ASN A 154 3.52 -0.15 -2.63
C ASN A 154 2.80 -1.43 -2.19
N THR A 155 1.88 -1.31 -1.24
CA THR A 155 1.18 -2.44 -0.63
C THR A 155 0.40 -3.26 -1.66
N TRP A 156 -0.27 -2.59 -2.62
CA TRP A 156 -1.06 -3.26 -3.66
C TRP A 156 -0.22 -4.16 -4.56
N ALA A 157 0.99 -3.73 -4.89
CA ALA A 157 1.91 -4.43 -5.77
C ALA A 157 2.85 -5.40 -5.03
N ALA A 158 2.81 -5.42 -3.69
CA ALA A 158 3.58 -6.32 -2.83
C ALA A 158 5.11 -6.31 -3.08
N GLY A 159 5.66 -5.22 -3.66
CA GLY A 159 7.07 -5.14 -4.05
C GLY A 159 7.49 -6.11 -5.17
N VAL A 160 6.54 -6.84 -5.74
CA VAL A 160 6.75 -7.80 -6.84
C VAL A 160 6.23 -7.25 -8.15
N LEU A 161 4.97 -6.79 -8.15
CA LEU A 161 4.29 -6.35 -9.37
C LEU A 161 4.78 -4.98 -9.86
N PHE A 162 5.31 -4.17 -8.95
CA PHE A 162 5.94 -2.89 -9.23
C PHE A 162 7.23 -2.73 -8.42
N LYS A 163 8.36 -2.54 -9.09
CA LYS A 163 9.69 -2.41 -8.50
C LYS A 163 10.03 -0.94 -8.25
N ALA A 164 9.45 -0.36 -7.20
CA ALA A 164 9.49 1.07 -6.94
C ALA A 164 10.90 1.69 -6.97
N LEU A 165 11.89 1.03 -6.38
CA LEU A 165 13.27 1.56 -6.31
C LEU A 165 13.97 1.60 -7.67
N GLU A 166 13.54 0.79 -8.66
CA GLU A 166 14.05 0.84 -10.03
C GLU A 166 13.57 2.10 -10.79
N PHE A 167 12.53 2.77 -10.26
CA PHE A 167 11.99 4.02 -10.80
C PHE A 167 12.51 5.28 -10.09
N ASP A 168 13.68 5.20 -9.42
CA ASP A 168 14.28 6.30 -8.66
C ASP A 168 13.39 6.85 -7.52
N ILE A 169 12.52 6.01 -6.98
CA ILE A 169 11.82 6.24 -5.73
C ILE A 169 12.78 5.93 -4.58
N ASP A 170 12.78 6.73 -3.53
CA ASP A 170 13.70 6.58 -2.41
C ASP A 170 13.27 5.50 -1.42
N ILE A 171 11.96 5.38 -1.17
CA ILE A 171 11.42 4.49 -0.14
C ILE A 171 10.13 3.84 -0.63
N SER A 172 10.10 2.51 -0.61
CA SER A 172 8.92 1.67 -0.82
C SER A 172 8.37 1.23 0.53
N ILE A 173 7.13 1.59 0.83
CA ILE A 173 6.45 1.28 2.09
C ILE A 173 5.37 0.25 1.81
N GLN A 174 5.21 -0.72 2.69
CA GLN A 174 4.15 -1.72 2.57
C GLN A 174 3.50 -2.03 3.91
N ALA A 175 2.18 -2.17 3.91
CA ALA A 175 1.50 -2.96 4.90
C ALA A 175 1.72 -4.45 4.57
N ALA A 176 2.82 -5.02 5.07
CA ALA A 176 3.15 -6.42 4.84
C ALA A 176 2.11 -7.40 5.43
N THR A 177 1.21 -6.90 6.27
CA THR A 177 -0.07 -7.49 6.69
C THR A 177 -0.89 -8.07 5.54
N LYS A 178 -0.75 -7.50 4.33
CA LYS A 178 -1.52 -7.86 3.13
C LYS A 178 -0.89 -9.06 2.44
N TYR A 179 -0.48 -8.93 1.18
CA TYR A 179 0.00 -10.05 0.37
C TYR A 179 1.29 -10.72 0.88
N LEU A 180 2.17 -9.97 1.57
CA LEU A 180 3.43 -10.56 2.04
C LEU A 180 3.19 -11.66 3.06
N ILE A 181 2.38 -11.39 4.10
CA ILE A 181 1.96 -12.41 5.06
C ILE A 181 0.90 -13.34 4.44
N GLY A 182 -0.11 -12.78 3.78
CA GLY A 182 -1.06 -13.43 2.88
C GLY A 182 -2.06 -14.40 3.53
N HIS A 183 -2.17 -14.43 4.85
CA HIS A 183 -2.98 -15.42 5.57
C HIS A 183 -3.94 -14.80 6.60
N SER A 184 -4.08 -13.47 6.62
CA SER A 184 -4.99 -12.72 7.52
C SER A 184 -4.76 -12.97 9.02
N ASP A 185 -3.54 -13.36 9.41
CA ASP A 185 -3.19 -13.83 10.74
C ASP A 185 -2.08 -13.03 11.43
N GLY A 186 -1.64 -11.91 10.85
CA GLY A 186 -0.62 -11.06 11.45
C GLY A 186 -0.63 -9.62 10.94
N MET A 187 -0.09 -8.70 11.71
CA MET A 187 0.07 -7.30 11.34
C MET A 187 1.54 -6.89 11.35
N ILE A 188 2.00 -6.32 10.25
CA ILE A 188 3.37 -5.84 10.10
C ILE A 188 3.44 -4.79 9.00
N GLY A 189 4.31 -3.80 9.17
CA GLY A 189 4.69 -2.85 8.14
C GLY A 189 6.18 -2.97 7.79
N THR A 190 6.53 -2.67 6.55
CA THR A 190 7.91 -2.60 6.08
C THR A 190 8.15 -1.30 5.35
N ALA A 191 9.37 -0.77 5.45
CA ALA A 191 9.85 0.32 4.60
C ALA A 191 11.24 -0.05 4.09
N VAL A 192 11.34 -0.26 2.79
CA VAL A 192 12.59 -0.56 2.09
C VAL A 192 13.10 0.70 1.42
N SER A 193 14.35 1.08 1.67
CA SER A 193 14.90 2.32 1.15
C SER A 193 16.18 2.09 0.34
N ASN A 194 16.49 3.07 -0.52
CA ASN A 194 17.80 3.17 -1.16
C ASN A 194 18.89 3.58 -0.14
N ALA A 195 20.13 3.56 -0.58
CA ALA A 195 21.28 3.87 0.28
C ALA A 195 21.26 5.31 0.84
N ARG A 196 20.70 6.27 0.09
CA ARG A 196 20.60 7.68 0.51
C ARG A 196 19.77 7.85 1.77
N CYS A 197 18.70 7.07 1.91
CA CYS A 197 17.72 7.22 2.99
C CYS A 197 17.90 6.22 4.15
N TRP A 198 18.67 5.13 3.95
CA TRP A 198 18.67 4.02 4.88
C TRP A 198 19.11 4.37 6.31
N ASP A 199 20.20 5.07 6.47
CA ASP A 199 20.73 5.35 7.81
C ASP A 199 19.77 6.21 8.63
N GLN A 200 19.15 7.22 8.02
CA GLN A 200 18.20 8.10 8.68
C GLN A 200 16.90 7.36 9.02
N LEU A 201 16.36 6.58 8.08
CA LEU A 201 15.16 5.76 8.30
C LEU A 201 15.36 4.78 9.45
N ARG A 202 16.47 4.03 9.42
CA ARG A 202 16.81 3.03 10.44
C ARG A 202 16.97 3.65 11.82
N GLU A 203 17.69 4.75 11.93
CA GLU A 203 17.93 5.39 13.24
C GLU A 203 16.63 5.97 13.80
N ASN A 204 15.80 6.62 12.97
CA ASN A 204 14.49 7.11 13.40
C ASN A 204 13.59 5.97 13.89
N ALA A 205 13.51 4.86 13.16
CA ALA A 205 12.72 3.70 13.58
C ALA A 205 13.16 3.17 14.95
N TYR A 206 14.49 3.12 15.20
CA TYR A 206 15.01 2.72 16.51
C TYR A 206 14.71 3.72 17.63
N LEU A 207 14.82 5.01 17.38
CA LEU A 207 14.55 6.06 18.36
C LEU A 207 13.05 6.10 18.70
N MET A 208 12.20 5.89 17.73
CA MET A 208 10.74 5.81 17.90
C MET A 208 10.27 4.47 18.51
N GLY A 209 11.22 3.55 18.81
CA GLY A 209 10.91 2.27 19.43
C GLY A 209 10.19 1.28 18.52
N GLN A 210 10.27 1.48 17.20
CA GLN A 210 9.59 0.61 16.23
C GLN A 210 10.21 -0.77 16.22
N MET A 211 9.34 -1.78 16.30
CA MET A 211 9.72 -3.19 16.25
C MET A 211 8.50 -4.05 15.91
N VAL A 212 8.75 -5.28 15.52
CA VAL A 212 7.78 -6.35 15.40
C VAL A 212 8.26 -7.54 16.22
N ASP A 213 7.37 -8.38 16.69
CA ASP A 213 7.75 -9.64 17.36
C ASP A 213 8.35 -10.65 16.37
N ALA A 214 9.11 -11.63 16.90
CA ALA A 214 9.80 -12.59 16.06
C ALA A 214 8.84 -13.58 15.36
N ASP A 215 7.70 -13.88 15.95
CA ASP A 215 6.73 -14.78 15.37
C ASP A 215 6.06 -14.16 14.13
N THR A 216 5.70 -12.88 14.20
CA THR A 216 5.17 -12.14 13.05
C THR A 216 6.23 -11.97 11.95
N ALA A 217 7.49 -11.72 12.30
CA ALA A 217 8.58 -11.68 11.33
C ALA A 217 8.77 -13.04 10.64
N TYR A 218 8.67 -14.14 11.38
CA TYR A 218 8.70 -15.49 10.83
C TYR A 218 7.52 -15.78 9.91
N MET A 219 6.28 -15.45 10.33
CA MET A 219 5.07 -15.66 9.53
C MET A 219 5.17 -14.88 8.20
N THR A 220 5.70 -13.67 8.24
CA THR A 220 5.93 -12.87 7.02
C THR A 220 6.94 -13.54 6.10
N SER A 221 8.08 -13.98 6.63
CA SER A 221 9.09 -14.73 5.87
C SER A 221 8.53 -16.02 5.27
N ARG A 222 7.65 -16.71 5.99
CA ARG A 222 6.92 -17.89 5.51
C ARG A 222 5.97 -17.51 4.37
N GLY A 223 5.21 -16.42 4.52
CA GLY A 223 4.27 -15.92 3.51
C GLY A 223 4.97 -15.56 2.19
N ILE A 224 6.13 -14.93 2.25
CA ILE A 224 6.93 -14.54 1.08
C ILE A 224 7.27 -15.76 0.21
N ARG A 225 7.48 -16.95 0.79
CA ARG A 225 7.81 -18.18 0.03
C ARG A 225 6.72 -18.62 -0.94
N THR A 226 5.48 -18.23 -0.71
CA THR A 226 4.33 -18.52 -1.58
C THR A 226 3.77 -17.27 -2.28
N LEU A 227 4.41 -16.12 -2.11
CA LEU A 227 3.91 -14.84 -2.60
C LEU A 227 3.67 -14.86 -4.10
N GLY A 228 4.64 -15.32 -4.89
CA GLY A 228 4.52 -15.36 -6.35
C GLY A 228 3.40 -16.26 -6.86
N VAL A 229 3.16 -17.42 -6.21
CA VAL A 229 2.06 -18.32 -6.57
C VAL A 229 0.72 -17.68 -6.23
N ARG A 230 0.59 -17.07 -5.05
CA ARG A 230 -0.64 -16.41 -4.61
C ARG A 230 -0.97 -15.18 -5.46
N LEU A 231 0.01 -14.33 -5.76
CA LEU A 231 -0.21 -13.17 -6.62
C LEU A 231 -0.66 -13.55 -8.03
N ARG A 232 -0.11 -14.63 -8.60
CA ARG A 232 -0.56 -15.15 -9.90
C ARG A 232 -2.02 -15.58 -9.83
N GLN A 233 -2.42 -16.34 -8.82
CA GLN A 233 -3.81 -16.76 -8.63
C GLN A 233 -4.74 -15.56 -8.41
N HIS A 234 -4.33 -14.59 -7.57
CA HIS A 234 -5.09 -13.35 -7.38
C HIS A 234 -5.26 -12.58 -8.69
N HIS A 235 -4.20 -12.45 -9.50
CA HIS A 235 -4.25 -11.79 -10.80
C HIS A 235 -5.25 -12.48 -11.75
N GLU A 236 -5.10 -13.79 -11.95
CA GLU A 236 -5.93 -14.56 -12.86
C GLU A 236 -7.41 -14.52 -12.45
N SER A 237 -7.68 -14.74 -11.15
CA SER A 237 -9.06 -14.74 -10.63
C SER A 237 -9.68 -13.34 -10.64
N SER A 238 -8.94 -12.31 -10.21
CA SER A 238 -9.47 -10.92 -10.17
C SER A 238 -9.76 -10.39 -11.57
N LEU A 239 -8.90 -10.70 -12.55
CA LEU A 239 -9.10 -10.27 -13.93
C LEU A 239 -10.37 -10.93 -14.51
N LYS A 240 -10.56 -12.23 -14.31
CA LYS A 240 -11.76 -12.95 -14.77
C LYS A 240 -13.05 -12.38 -14.14
N VAL A 241 -13.03 -12.10 -12.84
CA VAL A 241 -14.17 -11.45 -12.16
C VAL A 241 -14.40 -10.03 -12.70
N ALA A 242 -13.34 -9.25 -12.90
CA ALA A 242 -13.43 -7.88 -13.41
C ALA A 242 -13.97 -7.82 -14.84
N GLU A 243 -13.55 -8.74 -15.72
CA GLU A 243 -14.07 -8.87 -17.10
C GLU A 243 -15.56 -9.25 -17.11
N TRP A 244 -15.97 -10.17 -16.22
CA TRP A 244 -17.38 -10.53 -16.07
C TRP A 244 -18.21 -9.34 -15.57
N LEU A 245 -17.73 -8.61 -14.55
CA LEU A 245 -18.39 -7.41 -14.04
C LEU A 245 -18.51 -6.31 -15.09
N ALA A 246 -17.49 -6.13 -15.93
CA ALA A 246 -17.52 -5.11 -16.99
C ALA A 246 -18.63 -5.33 -18.03
N GLN A 247 -19.14 -6.57 -18.15
CA GLN A 247 -20.24 -6.92 -19.02
C GLN A 247 -21.61 -6.95 -18.31
N HIS A 248 -21.61 -6.79 -16.97
CA HIS A 248 -22.83 -6.92 -16.18
C HIS A 248 -23.74 -5.68 -16.34
N PRO A 249 -25.07 -5.86 -16.62
CA PRO A 249 -25.97 -4.75 -16.94
C PRO A 249 -26.15 -3.73 -15.82
N GLN A 250 -25.95 -4.10 -14.55
CA GLN A 250 -26.07 -3.22 -13.37
C GLN A 250 -24.75 -2.51 -13.02
N VAL A 251 -23.64 -2.85 -13.68
CA VAL A 251 -22.33 -2.22 -13.45
C VAL A 251 -22.13 -1.06 -14.41
N GLU A 252 -21.76 0.10 -13.89
CA GLU A 252 -21.42 1.29 -14.66
C GLU A 252 -20.00 1.20 -15.20
N ARG A 253 -19.03 0.86 -14.32
CA ARG A 253 -17.62 0.67 -14.68
C ARG A 253 -16.90 -0.20 -13.66
N VAL A 254 -15.79 -0.76 -14.09
CA VAL A 254 -14.86 -1.51 -13.24
C VAL A 254 -13.54 -0.75 -13.16
N ASN A 255 -13.06 -0.51 -11.95
CA ASN A 255 -11.77 0.13 -11.69
C ASN A 255 -10.74 -0.98 -11.39
N HIS A 256 -10.28 -1.65 -12.42
CA HIS A 256 -9.22 -2.67 -12.33
C HIS A 256 -8.07 -2.26 -13.23
N PRO A 257 -6.84 -2.05 -12.70
CA PRO A 257 -5.73 -1.49 -13.47
C PRO A 257 -5.43 -2.20 -14.79
N ALA A 258 -5.63 -3.53 -14.84
CA ALA A 258 -5.40 -4.33 -16.05
C ALA A 258 -6.51 -4.23 -17.12
N LEU A 259 -7.67 -3.62 -16.81
CA LEU A 259 -8.73 -3.47 -17.80
C LEU A 259 -8.52 -2.21 -18.64
N PRO A 260 -8.61 -2.30 -19.97
CA PRO A 260 -8.63 -1.13 -20.85
C PRO A 260 -9.75 -0.15 -20.44
N GLY A 261 -9.43 1.14 -20.40
CA GLY A 261 -10.36 2.20 -19.96
C GLY A 261 -10.32 2.50 -18.47
N SER A 262 -9.63 1.71 -17.64
CA SER A 262 -9.32 2.12 -16.27
C SER A 262 -8.33 3.29 -16.26
N LYS A 263 -8.48 4.19 -15.29
CA LYS A 263 -7.64 5.40 -15.19
C LYS A 263 -6.17 5.05 -14.97
N GLY A 264 -5.31 5.39 -15.94
CA GLY A 264 -3.88 5.09 -15.92
C GLY A 264 -3.55 3.65 -16.34
N HIS A 265 -4.46 2.96 -17.05
CA HIS A 265 -4.22 1.61 -17.59
C HIS A 265 -2.92 1.53 -18.41
N GLU A 266 -2.63 2.54 -19.21
CA GLU A 266 -1.40 2.65 -20.02
C GLU A 266 -0.13 2.65 -19.14
N PHE A 267 -0.18 3.27 -17.97
CA PHE A 267 0.93 3.28 -17.01
C PHE A 267 1.07 1.93 -16.32
N TRP A 268 -0.07 1.28 -15.96
CA TRP A 268 -0.04 -0.08 -15.47
C TRP A 268 0.59 -1.03 -16.49
N GLN A 269 0.19 -0.94 -17.76
CA GLN A 269 0.70 -1.81 -18.82
C GLN A 269 2.20 -1.63 -19.07
N ARG A 270 2.70 -0.40 -18.87
CA ARG A 270 4.12 -0.06 -19.04
C ARG A 270 4.98 -0.50 -17.86
N ASP A 271 4.50 -0.29 -16.62
CA ASP A 271 5.34 -0.28 -15.42
C ASP A 271 5.10 -1.49 -14.50
N PHE A 272 3.97 -2.17 -14.62
CA PHE A 272 3.60 -3.28 -13.75
C PHE A 272 3.73 -4.63 -14.46
N THR A 273 4.09 -5.67 -13.70
CA THR A 273 4.24 -7.03 -14.22
C THR A 273 2.97 -7.89 -14.06
N GLY A 274 1.90 -7.32 -13.51
CA GLY A 274 0.63 -7.99 -13.27
C GLY A 274 -0.27 -7.20 -12.34
N SER A 275 -1.36 -7.82 -11.88
CA SER A 275 -2.33 -7.23 -10.96
C SER A 275 -2.46 -8.04 -9.69
N SER A 276 -3.04 -7.42 -8.67
CA SER A 276 -3.40 -8.10 -7.43
C SER A 276 -4.89 -8.44 -7.38
N GLY A 277 -5.35 -9.00 -6.26
CA GLY A 277 -6.77 -9.34 -6.06
C GLY A 277 -7.67 -8.16 -5.70
N LEU A 278 -7.11 -6.98 -5.42
CA LEU A 278 -7.86 -5.81 -4.94
C LEU A 278 -8.22 -4.88 -6.09
N PHE A 279 -9.52 -4.62 -6.26
CA PHE A 279 -10.05 -3.64 -7.20
C PHE A 279 -11.44 -3.16 -6.76
N SER A 280 -12.09 -2.30 -7.54
CA SER A 280 -13.45 -1.85 -7.27
C SER A 280 -14.28 -1.78 -8.55
N PHE A 281 -15.60 -1.70 -8.36
CA PHE A 281 -16.53 -1.40 -9.43
C PHE A 281 -17.63 -0.47 -8.94
N VAL A 282 -18.27 0.23 -9.85
CA VAL A 282 -19.37 1.17 -9.57
C VAL A 282 -20.66 0.59 -10.11
N LEU A 283 -21.69 0.54 -9.27
CA LEU A 283 -23.05 0.21 -9.68
C LEU A 283 -23.68 1.40 -10.42
N LYS A 284 -24.54 1.14 -11.42
CA LYS A 284 -25.37 2.19 -12.04
C LYS A 284 -26.34 2.83 -11.06
N LYS A 285 -26.75 2.07 -10.06
CA LYS A 285 -27.68 2.49 -9.01
C LYS A 285 -26.95 2.84 -7.74
N ARG A 286 -27.37 3.89 -7.08
CA ARG A 286 -27.00 4.15 -5.69
C ARG A 286 -27.94 3.35 -4.79
N LEU A 287 -27.36 2.45 -4.00
CA LEU A 287 -28.12 1.63 -3.06
C LEU A 287 -28.33 2.40 -1.75
N ASN A 288 -29.54 2.37 -1.23
CA ASN A 288 -29.85 2.81 0.12
C ASN A 288 -29.44 1.73 1.15
N ASN A 289 -29.60 2.00 2.44
CA ASN A 289 -29.15 1.09 3.49
C ASN A 289 -29.83 -0.29 3.44
N ASP A 290 -31.14 -0.33 3.12
CA ASP A 290 -31.88 -1.60 3.05
C ASP A 290 -31.44 -2.41 1.83
N GLU A 291 -31.21 -1.76 0.69
CA GLU A 291 -30.69 -2.38 -0.52
C GLU A 291 -29.24 -2.85 -0.34
N LEU A 292 -28.41 -2.08 0.40
CA LEU A 292 -27.07 -2.53 0.77
C LEU A 292 -27.10 -3.80 1.61
N ALA A 293 -28.00 -3.86 2.61
CA ALA A 293 -28.16 -5.05 3.43
C ALA A 293 -28.64 -6.24 2.57
N GLN A 294 -29.62 -6.04 1.70
CA GLN A 294 -30.09 -7.08 0.77
C GLN A 294 -28.95 -7.60 -0.12
N TYR A 295 -28.10 -6.71 -0.62
CA TYR A 295 -27.00 -7.07 -1.49
C TYR A 295 -25.88 -7.82 -0.73
N LEU A 296 -25.46 -7.31 0.45
CA LEU A 296 -24.24 -7.71 1.12
C LEU A 296 -24.39 -8.80 2.19
N ASP A 297 -25.53 -8.88 2.90
CA ASP A 297 -25.67 -9.73 4.07
C ASP A 297 -25.77 -11.25 3.75
N ASN A 298 -25.98 -11.61 2.49
CA ASN A 298 -26.29 -12.98 2.08
C ASN A 298 -25.27 -13.59 1.12
N PHE A 299 -24.05 -13.06 1.04
CA PHE A 299 -22.97 -13.73 0.34
C PHE A 299 -22.49 -14.94 1.12
N THR A 300 -22.09 -15.99 0.42
CA THR A 300 -21.59 -17.24 1.01
C THR A 300 -20.07 -17.34 1.03
N LEU A 301 -19.43 -16.71 0.04
CA LEU A 301 -17.96 -16.72 -0.12
C LEU A 301 -17.35 -15.35 0.20
N PHE A 302 -18.04 -14.25 -0.12
CA PHE A 302 -17.56 -12.93 0.22
C PHE A 302 -17.94 -12.54 1.64
N SER A 303 -16.94 -12.12 2.42
CA SER A 303 -17.14 -11.54 3.76
C SER A 303 -16.91 -10.03 3.76
N MET A 304 -17.60 -9.31 4.65
CA MET A 304 -17.36 -7.88 4.84
C MET A 304 -16.18 -7.67 5.80
N ALA A 305 -15.06 -7.12 5.30
CA ALA A 305 -13.92 -6.74 6.13
C ALA A 305 -13.11 -5.61 5.49
N TYR A 306 -12.47 -4.80 6.33
CA TYR A 306 -11.66 -3.67 5.87
C TYR A 306 -10.31 -4.07 5.29
N SER A 307 -9.70 -5.15 5.75
CA SER A 307 -8.42 -5.64 5.23
C SER A 307 -8.58 -6.26 3.83
N TRP A 308 -7.51 -6.84 3.30
CA TRP A 308 -7.42 -7.53 2.02
C TRP A 308 -6.05 -8.21 1.91
N GLY A 309 -5.81 -8.95 0.83
CA GLY A 309 -4.51 -9.56 0.55
C GLY A 309 -4.29 -10.92 1.22
N GLY A 310 -5.30 -11.44 1.92
CA GLY A 310 -5.34 -12.80 2.45
C GLY A 310 -5.86 -13.82 1.44
N PHE A 311 -6.23 -15.00 1.94
CA PHE A 311 -6.75 -16.10 1.13
C PHE A 311 -8.25 -15.98 0.86
N GLU A 312 -8.98 -15.22 1.69
CA GLU A 312 -10.42 -15.04 1.63
C GLU A 312 -10.83 -13.88 0.72
N SER A 313 -11.98 -14.03 0.04
CA SER A 313 -12.59 -12.97 -0.76
C SER A 313 -13.39 -12.02 0.13
N LEU A 314 -13.22 -10.72 -0.10
CA LEU A 314 -13.81 -9.65 0.71
C LEU A 314 -14.56 -8.65 -0.14
N ILE A 315 -15.64 -8.08 0.42
CA ILE A 315 -16.50 -7.08 -0.24
C ILE A 315 -16.83 -5.94 0.71
N LEU A 316 -16.75 -4.69 0.24
CA LEU A 316 -17.16 -3.51 1.01
C LEU A 316 -17.80 -2.45 0.11
N PRO A 317 -18.91 -1.82 0.55
CA PRO A 317 -19.52 -0.71 -0.16
C PRO A 317 -18.88 0.63 0.24
N ASN A 318 -18.93 1.58 -0.69
CA ASN A 318 -18.61 2.98 -0.46
C ASN A 318 -19.60 3.84 -1.22
N GLN A 319 -20.14 4.87 -0.56
CA GLN A 319 -21.01 5.84 -1.23
C GLN A 319 -20.16 6.98 -1.82
N PRO A 320 -20.64 7.66 -2.89
CA PRO A 320 -19.88 8.74 -3.54
C PRO A 320 -19.38 9.82 -2.59
N GLU A 321 -20.17 10.24 -1.59
CA GLU A 321 -19.77 11.24 -0.60
C GLU A 321 -18.69 10.76 0.36
N GLN A 322 -18.60 9.47 0.65
CA GLN A 322 -17.51 8.90 1.42
C GLN A 322 -16.20 8.99 0.63
N ILE A 323 -16.27 8.67 -0.66
CA ILE A 323 -15.09 8.81 -1.54
C ILE A 323 -14.71 10.29 -1.71
N ALA A 324 -15.69 11.19 -1.87
CA ALA A 324 -15.43 12.63 -1.95
C ALA A 324 -14.71 13.17 -0.70
N ALA A 325 -15.11 12.71 0.48
CA ALA A 325 -14.45 13.07 1.74
C ALA A 325 -12.98 12.61 1.81
N LEU A 326 -12.61 11.57 1.06
CA LEU A 326 -11.26 11.01 0.97
C LEU A 326 -10.44 11.56 -0.22
N ARG A 327 -10.93 12.61 -0.89
CA ARG A 327 -10.30 13.19 -2.10
C ARG A 327 -10.06 14.69 -1.92
N PRO A 328 -9.13 15.11 -1.05
CA PRO A 328 -8.83 16.53 -0.86
C PRO A 328 -8.48 17.20 -2.20
N GLY A 329 -9.29 18.19 -2.60
CA GLY A 329 -9.12 18.91 -3.87
C GLY A 329 -9.46 18.10 -5.13
N GLY A 330 -9.96 16.88 -4.99
CA GLY A 330 -10.38 16.03 -6.11
C GLY A 330 -11.90 15.94 -6.25
N GLU A 331 -12.34 15.41 -7.38
CA GLU A 331 -13.75 15.17 -7.69
C GLU A 331 -14.06 13.67 -7.77
N VAL A 332 -15.30 13.32 -7.49
CA VAL A 332 -15.86 11.99 -7.70
C VAL A 332 -16.71 12.02 -8.96
N ASP A 333 -16.40 11.18 -9.92
CA ASP A 333 -16.99 11.16 -11.27
C ASP A 333 -18.04 10.05 -11.46
N PHE A 334 -18.65 9.58 -10.37
CA PHE A 334 -19.73 8.60 -10.37
C PHE A 334 -20.79 8.92 -9.32
N SER A 335 -22.01 8.44 -9.54
CA SER A 335 -23.15 8.67 -8.65
C SER A 335 -23.70 7.39 -8.01
N GLY A 336 -23.33 6.24 -8.55
CA GLY A 336 -23.73 4.93 -8.03
C GLY A 336 -22.92 4.50 -6.80
N THR A 337 -23.32 3.41 -6.17
CA THR A 337 -22.54 2.82 -5.08
C THR A 337 -21.27 2.16 -5.63
N LEU A 338 -20.13 2.49 -5.06
CA LEU A 338 -18.87 1.81 -5.35
C LEU A 338 -18.72 0.60 -4.44
N ILE A 339 -18.38 -0.54 -5.03
CA ILE A 339 -18.09 -1.78 -4.32
C ILE A 339 -16.60 -2.10 -4.47
N ARG A 340 -15.89 -2.19 -3.35
CA ARG A 340 -14.51 -2.68 -3.31
C ARG A 340 -14.51 -4.18 -3.15
N LEU A 341 -13.77 -4.89 -3.99
CA LEU A 341 -13.54 -6.33 -3.91
C LEU A 341 -12.07 -6.63 -3.61
N HIS A 342 -11.85 -7.63 -2.82
CA HIS A 342 -10.64 -8.42 -2.82
C HIS A 342 -10.98 -9.84 -3.23
N ILE A 343 -10.38 -10.34 -4.28
CA ILE A 343 -10.54 -11.71 -4.77
C ILE A 343 -9.47 -12.57 -4.12
N GLY A 344 -9.93 -13.54 -3.33
CA GLY A 344 -9.09 -14.48 -2.62
C GLY A 344 -8.59 -15.64 -3.48
N LEU A 345 -8.41 -16.80 -2.88
CA LEU A 345 -7.86 -18.01 -3.50
C LEU A 345 -8.92 -19.09 -3.75
N GLU A 346 -10.19 -18.78 -3.53
CA GLU A 346 -11.33 -19.65 -3.79
C GLU A 346 -11.50 -19.90 -5.29
N ASN A 347 -12.33 -20.88 -5.65
CA ASN A 347 -12.66 -21.13 -7.05
C ASN A 347 -13.35 -19.91 -7.67
N VAL A 348 -12.81 -19.40 -8.77
CA VAL A 348 -13.27 -18.15 -9.39
C VAL A 348 -14.69 -18.27 -9.97
N ASP A 349 -15.11 -19.43 -10.44
CA ASP A 349 -16.46 -19.63 -10.98
C ASP A 349 -17.49 -19.61 -9.85
N ASP A 350 -17.16 -20.15 -8.67
CA ASP A 350 -18.00 -20.06 -7.48
C ASP A 350 -18.12 -18.62 -6.97
N LEU A 351 -17.04 -17.83 -7.03
CA LEU A 351 -17.06 -16.41 -6.70
C LEU A 351 -17.97 -15.60 -7.65
N ILE A 352 -17.91 -15.88 -8.95
CA ILE A 352 -18.81 -15.26 -9.93
C ILE A 352 -20.26 -15.65 -9.68
N ALA A 353 -20.53 -16.92 -9.35
CA ALA A 353 -21.87 -17.39 -9.01
C ALA A 353 -22.43 -16.69 -7.76
N ASP A 354 -21.61 -16.52 -6.72
CA ASP A 354 -21.99 -15.81 -5.48
C ASP A 354 -22.28 -14.33 -5.76
N LEU A 355 -21.45 -13.65 -6.57
CA LEU A 355 -21.71 -12.27 -7.01
C LEU A 355 -22.99 -12.17 -7.85
N SER A 356 -23.24 -13.11 -8.76
CA SER A 356 -24.47 -13.15 -9.58
C SER A 356 -25.71 -13.24 -8.70
N ALA A 357 -25.72 -14.13 -7.71
CA ALA A 357 -26.79 -14.23 -6.73
C ALA A 357 -26.99 -12.93 -5.94
N GLY A 358 -25.88 -12.20 -5.66
CA GLY A 358 -25.92 -10.85 -5.07
C GLY A 358 -26.69 -9.85 -5.94
N PHE A 359 -26.37 -9.79 -7.22
CA PHE A 359 -27.03 -8.88 -8.15
C PHE A 359 -28.54 -9.17 -8.32
N GLU A 360 -28.96 -10.42 -8.26
CA GLU A 360 -30.38 -10.80 -8.34
C GLU A 360 -31.21 -10.25 -7.16
N ARG A 361 -30.58 -9.93 -6.03
CA ARG A 361 -31.25 -9.38 -4.84
C ARG A 361 -31.57 -7.89 -4.92
N ILE A 362 -30.97 -7.17 -5.86
CA ILE A 362 -31.08 -5.70 -6.02
C ILE A 362 -31.66 -5.28 -7.39
N VAL A 363 -32.38 -6.15 -8.04
CA VAL A 363 -33.07 -5.89 -9.32
C VAL A 363 -34.18 -4.86 -9.15
#